data_ec53b280302d382267517e293912563f
#
_entry.id   ec53b280302d382267517e293912563f
#
_cell.length_a   1.000
_cell.length_b   1.000
_cell.length_c   1.000
_cell.angle_alpha   90.00
_cell.angle_beta   90.00
_cell.angle_gamma   90.00
#
_symmetry.space_group_name_H-M   'P 1'
#
loop_
_entity.id
_entity.type
_entity.pdbx_description
1 polymer ?
#
loop_
_entity_poly.entity_id
_entity_poly.type
_entity_poly.pdbx_seq_one_letter_code
_entity_poly.pdbx_strand_id
1 'polypeptide(L)'
;MTLIWKRSTPDFQYPTYNRDHTWKFDGGHEMDATAAPAYLGNPKFVDPEEAFVASLSSCHMLTFLAVACKKKFLLDEYVDEAV
;
A
#
# COMPACT_ATOMS: atom_id res chain seq x y z
N MET A 1 -0.15 7.78 11.52
CA MET A 1 -1.03 7.21 10.48
C MET A 1 -2.29 6.63 11.14
N THR A 2 -3.46 6.83 10.56
CA THR A 2 -4.74 6.41 11.14
C THR A 2 -5.48 5.50 10.16
N LEU A 3 -5.96 4.36 10.65
CA LEU A 3 -6.86 3.47 9.92
C LEU A 3 -8.28 3.70 10.40
N ILE A 4 -9.23 3.82 9.44
CA ILE A 4 -10.64 3.99 9.75
C ILE A 4 -11.45 2.97 8.96
N TRP A 5 -12.14 2.09 9.66
CA TRP A 5 -13.11 1.18 9.08
C TRP A 5 -14.49 1.44 9.66
N LYS A 6 -15.49 1.47 8.81
CA LYS A 6 -16.89 1.58 9.23
C LYS A 6 -17.69 0.53 8.48
N ARG A 7 -18.56 -0.15 9.19
CA ARG A 7 -19.44 -1.11 8.57
C ARG A 7 -20.43 -0.40 7.64
N SER A 8 -20.48 -0.87 6.39
CA SER A 8 -21.40 -0.36 5.36
C SER A 8 -22.48 -1.37 4.99
N THR A 9 -22.49 -2.54 5.65
CA THR A 9 -23.46 -3.60 5.39
C THR A 9 -24.47 -3.68 6.52
N PRO A 10 -25.72 -4.16 6.25
CA PRO A 10 -26.75 -4.30 7.30
C PRO A 10 -26.37 -5.28 8.40
N ASP A 11 -25.61 -6.32 8.06
CA ASP A 11 -25.17 -7.37 8.96
C ASP A 11 -23.64 -7.33 9.13
N PHE A 12 -23.14 -8.13 10.05
CA PHE A 12 -21.72 -8.30 10.28
C PHE A 12 -21.40 -9.80 10.24
N GLN A 13 -21.40 -10.33 9.00
CA GLN A 13 -21.11 -11.74 8.72
C GLN A 13 -19.87 -11.83 7.85
N TYR A 14 -19.05 -12.86 8.06
CA TYR A 14 -17.78 -12.99 7.33
C TYR A 14 -17.95 -12.94 5.81
N PRO A 15 -18.94 -13.60 5.18
CA PRO A 15 -19.08 -13.58 3.73
C PRO A 15 -19.49 -12.21 3.17
N THR A 16 -20.03 -11.30 3.96
CA THR A 16 -20.73 -10.13 3.44
C THR A 16 -20.22 -8.78 3.92
N TYR A 17 -19.54 -8.70 5.08
CA TYR A 17 -19.12 -7.38 5.57
C TYR A 17 -18.07 -6.75 4.66
N ASN A 18 -18.06 -5.43 4.57
CA ASN A 18 -17.11 -4.70 3.75
C ASN A 18 -15.68 -4.75 4.32
N ARG A 19 -14.70 -4.96 3.46
CA ARG A 19 -13.27 -4.92 3.81
C ARG A 19 -12.64 -3.58 3.51
N ASP A 20 -13.30 -2.77 2.72
CA ASP A 20 -12.78 -1.46 2.32
C ASP A 20 -12.70 -0.54 3.53
N HIS A 21 -11.59 0.19 3.61
CA HIS A 21 -11.33 1.11 4.70
C HIS A 21 -10.39 2.22 4.21
N THR A 22 -10.06 3.16 5.07
CA THR A 22 -9.24 4.31 4.70
C THR A 22 -7.97 4.35 5.54
N TRP A 23 -6.85 4.61 4.89
CA TRP A 23 -5.59 4.95 5.53
C TRP A 23 -5.37 6.45 5.41
N LYS A 24 -5.16 7.12 6.55
CA LYS A 24 -4.83 8.55 6.60
C LYS A 24 -3.40 8.71 7.08
N PHE A 25 -2.59 9.37 6.29
CA PHE A 25 -1.19 9.62 6.59
C PHE A 25 -1.01 11.01 7.21
N ASP A 26 0.05 11.17 8.02
CA ASP A 26 0.28 12.40 8.79
C ASP A 26 0.41 13.64 7.91
N GLY A 27 0.90 13.46 6.68
CA GLY A 27 1.02 14.57 5.71
C GLY A 27 -0.29 14.97 5.04
N GLY A 28 -1.43 14.36 5.40
CA GLY A 28 -2.74 14.67 4.86
C GLY A 28 -3.18 13.79 3.70
N HIS A 29 -2.32 12.93 3.18
CA HIS A 29 -2.70 12.00 2.11
C HIS A 29 -3.61 10.90 2.65
N GLU A 30 -4.66 10.58 1.90
CA GLU A 30 -5.59 9.48 2.21
C GLU A 30 -5.56 8.46 1.09
N MET A 31 -5.74 7.20 1.44
CA MET A 31 -5.75 6.09 0.50
C MET A 31 -6.85 5.11 0.86
N ASP A 32 -7.59 4.65 -0.16
CA ASP A 32 -8.52 3.54 -0.01
C ASP A 32 -7.75 2.23 0.03
N ALA A 33 -8.09 1.40 1.00
CA ALA A 33 -7.45 0.12 1.24
C ALA A 33 -8.48 -0.98 1.46
N THR A 34 -8.06 -2.21 1.39
CA THR A 34 -8.94 -3.37 1.46
C THR A 34 -8.16 -4.61 1.90
N ALA A 35 -8.81 -5.76 1.95
CA ALA A 35 -8.14 -7.05 2.07
C ALA A 35 -7.72 -7.57 0.70
N ALA A 36 -6.82 -8.54 0.67
CA ALA A 36 -6.47 -9.22 -0.58
C ALA A 36 -7.73 -9.86 -1.20
N PRO A 37 -7.80 -9.96 -2.55
CA PRO A 37 -8.99 -10.53 -3.20
C PRO A 37 -9.34 -11.93 -2.72
N ALA A 38 -8.35 -12.75 -2.35
CA ALA A 38 -8.57 -14.08 -1.78
C ALA A 38 -9.33 -14.04 -0.44
N TYR A 39 -9.33 -12.89 0.24
CA TYR A 39 -10.04 -12.66 1.50
C TYR A 39 -11.21 -11.70 1.30
N LEU A 40 -11.85 -11.73 0.14
CA LEU A 40 -13.05 -10.96 -0.20
C LEU A 40 -12.81 -9.46 -0.27
N GLY A 41 -11.59 -9.05 -0.60
CA GLY A 41 -11.24 -7.66 -0.79
C GLY A 41 -11.64 -7.13 -2.17
N ASN A 42 -11.57 -5.80 -2.32
CA ASN A 42 -11.83 -5.11 -3.56
C ASN A 42 -10.55 -5.08 -4.42
N PRO A 43 -10.53 -5.71 -5.61
CA PRO A 43 -9.30 -5.76 -6.41
C PRO A 43 -8.81 -4.40 -6.94
N LYS A 44 -9.61 -3.35 -6.79
CA LYS A 44 -9.24 -2.00 -7.24
C LYS A 44 -8.50 -1.20 -6.18
N PHE A 45 -8.49 -1.66 -4.94
CA PHE A 45 -7.87 -0.95 -3.82
C PHE A 45 -6.59 -1.66 -3.39
N VAL A 46 -5.77 -0.95 -2.62
CA VAL A 46 -4.51 -1.49 -2.10
C VAL A 46 -4.80 -2.40 -0.92
N ASP A 47 -4.21 -3.58 -0.92
CA ASP A 47 -4.26 -4.49 0.23
C ASP A 47 -2.95 -4.44 1.03
N PRO A 48 -2.94 -4.98 2.27
CA PRO A 48 -1.75 -4.92 3.11
C PRO A 48 -0.52 -5.62 2.52
N GLU A 49 -0.72 -6.70 1.79
CA GLU A 49 0.37 -7.47 1.17
C GLU A 49 1.05 -6.64 0.10
N GLU A 50 0.28 -5.97 -0.77
CA GLU A 50 0.82 -5.06 -1.78
C GLU A 50 1.53 -3.88 -1.13
N ALA A 51 0.96 -3.31 -0.07
CA ALA A 51 1.56 -2.19 0.65
C ALA A 51 2.89 -2.60 1.27
N PHE A 52 2.98 -3.81 1.80
CA PHE A 52 4.22 -4.34 2.36
C PHE A 52 5.30 -4.46 1.28
N VAL A 53 4.97 -5.05 0.14
CA VAL A 53 5.90 -5.17 -0.98
C VAL A 53 6.32 -3.78 -1.47
N ALA A 54 5.37 -2.85 -1.60
CA ALA A 54 5.66 -1.48 -2.02
C ALA A 54 6.61 -0.79 -1.04
N SER A 55 6.43 -0.98 0.26
CA SER A 55 7.29 -0.36 1.27
C SER A 55 8.73 -0.88 1.18
N LEU A 56 8.91 -2.18 0.97
CA LEU A 56 10.23 -2.78 0.81
C LEU A 56 10.90 -2.31 -0.48
N SER A 57 10.17 -2.30 -1.58
CA SER A 57 10.69 -1.86 -2.87
C SER A 57 11.10 -0.38 -2.82
N SER A 58 10.26 0.47 -2.25
CA SER A 58 10.54 1.89 -2.10
C SER A 58 11.76 2.13 -1.21
N CYS A 59 11.85 1.45 -0.09
CA CYS A 59 12.99 1.58 0.83
C CYS A 59 14.30 1.16 0.16
N HIS A 60 14.26 0.05 -0.57
CA HIS A 60 15.44 -0.43 -1.32
C HIS A 60 15.87 0.58 -2.38
N MET A 61 14.93 1.10 -3.15
CA MET A 61 15.22 2.12 -4.17
C MET A 61 15.88 3.36 -3.57
N LEU A 62 15.31 3.89 -2.49
CA LEU A 62 15.83 5.10 -1.86
C LEU A 62 17.25 4.89 -1.36
N THR A 63 17.55 3.75 -0.78
CA THR A 63 18.90 3.40 -0.33
C THR A 63 19.86 3.27 -1.51
N PHE A 64 19.44 2.58 -2.56
CA PHE A 64 20.23 2.42 -3.78
C PHE A 64 20.57 3.77 -4.40
N LEU A 65 19.57 4.65 -4.53
CA LEU A 65 19.78 5.99 -5.12
C LEU A 65 20.77 6.80 -4.28
N ALA A 66 20.66 6.74 -2.95
CA ALA A 66 21.57 7.46 -2.07
C ALA A 66 23.01 6.97 -2.22
N VAL A 67 23.21 5.66 -2.29
CA VAL A 67 24.56 5.08 -2.47
C VAL A 67 25.11 5.44 -3.85
N ALA A 68 24.30 5.29 -4.90
CA ALA A 68 24.72 5.63 -6.26
C ALA A 68 25.11 7.10 -6.40
N CYS A 69 24.33 7.99 -5.80
CA CYS A 69 24.61 9.43 -5.78
C CYS A 69 25.95 9.72 -5.08
N LYS A 70 26.19 9.12 -3.91
CA LYS A 70 27.45 9.30 -3.16
C LYS A 70 28.66 8.78 -3.92
N LYS A 71 28.48 7.77 -4.77
CA LYS A 71 29.52 7.24 -5.64
C LYS A 71 29.61 7.97 -6.96
N LYS A 72 28.83 9.03 -7.14
CA LYS A 72 28.83 9.90 -8.32
C LYS A 72 28.37 9.23 -9.61
N PHE A 73 27.51 8.21 -9.49
CA PHE A 73 26.77 7.68 -10.64
C PHE A 73 25.59 8.59 -10.95
N LEU A 74 25.31 8.76 -12.23
CA LEU A 74 24.12 9.48 -12.69
C LEU A 74 23.07 8.48 -13.12
N LEU A 75 21.89 8.54 -12.48
CA LEU A 75 20.75 7.69 -12.80
C LEU A 75 19.59 8.57 -13.21
N ASP A 76 18.90 8.17 -14.26
CA ASP A 76 17.76 8.91 -14.80
C ASP A 76 16.42 8.26 -14.44
N GLU A 77 16.40 6.96 -14.20
CA GLU A 77 15.16 6.22 -13.96
C GLU A 77 15.42 4.95 -13.16
N TYR A 78 14.43 4.57 -12.37
CA TYR A 78 14.44 3.32 -11.61
C TYR A 78 13.04 2.71 -11.65
N VAL A 79 12.92 1.47 -12.06
CA VAL A 79 11.65 0.74 -12.12
C VAL A 79 11.83 -0.61 -11.44
N ASP A 80 10.89 -0.96 -10.58
CA ASP A 80 10.85 -2.27 -9.93
C ASP A 80 9.44 -2.84 -10.05
N GLU A 81 9.30 -3.96 -10.73
CA GLU A 81 8.04 -4.69 -10.86
C GLU A 81 7.99 -5.78 -9.79
N ALA A 82 7.85 -5.36 -8.53
CA ALA A 82 7.89 -6.25 -7.38
C ALA A 82 6.60 -7.09 -7.25
N VAL A 83 6.76 -8.33 -6.85
CA VAL A 83 5.66 -9.27 -6.63
C VAL A 83 5.73 -9.91 -5.25
#